data_b916a6ec5c03d5239479670467b7d093
#
_entry.id   b916a6ec5c03d5239479670467b7d093
#
_cell.length_a   1.000
_cell.length_b   1.000
_cell.length_c   1.000
_cell.angle_alpha   90.00
_cell.angle_beta   90.00
_cell.angle_gamma   90.00
#
_symmetry.space_group_name_H-M   'P 1'
#
loop_
_entity.id
_entity.type
_entity.pdbx_description
1 polymer ?
#
loop_
_entity_poly.entity_id
_entity_poly.type
_entity_poly.pdbx_seq_one_letter_code
_entity_poly.pdbx_strand_id
1 'polypeptide(L)'
;MLRKARGGASDMPLTETVREAERERIARHVLDLVKERGEEVPWSVAMAESGLTRARFEALFADYDDLFDAVAQTWLAPHMAVMEEVLSSNLPPQRKMYEFFRRRFVISQARFREDPVQFTTICEMGAANLERVRSYVDLADHYLCELIAEAQAEGFFAGLEIDEALSLINQMVSNYTLPDALIYIGDKLNEQKLARIVDTMFIGLSGEAGVDASGVNSLRVAS
;
A
#
# COMPACT_ATOMS: atom_id res chain seq x y z
N MET A 1 -20.90 54.37 -21.16
CA MET A 1 -21.28 53.41 -20.12
C MET A 1 -21.15 52.01 -20.70
N LEU A 2 -20.02 51.38 -20.54
CA LEU A 2 -19.77 49.99 -20.99
C LEU A 2 -19.86 49.07 -19.78
N ARG A 3 -20.93 48.26 -19.76
CA ARG A 3 -21.19 47.24 -18.74
C ARG A 3 -20.29 46.04 -19.02
N LYS A 4 -19.27 45.84 -18.20
CA LYS A 4 -18.38 44.68 -18.22
C LYS A 4 -19.19 43.44 -17.83
N ALA A 5 -19.49 42.57 -18.78
CA ALA A 5 -20.02 41.24 -18.52
C ALA A 5 -18.94 40.43 -17.80
N ARG A 6 -19.14 40.13 -16.53
CA ARG A 6 -18.39 39.08 -15.82
C ARG A 6 -18.89 37.74 -16.34
N GLY A 7 -18.05 37.07 -17.11
CA GLY A 7 -18.32 35.72 -17.57
C GLY A 7 -18.44 34.78 -16.37
N GLY A 8 -19.61 34.19 -16.23
CA GLY A 8 -19.82 33.07 -15.31
C GLY A 8 -18.97 31.90 -15.77
N ALA A 9 -18.10 31.43 -14.93
CA ALA A 9 -17.42 30.16 -15.11
C ALA A 9 -18.49 29.07 -15.19
N SER A 10 -18.44 28.34 -16.26
CA SER A 10 -19.37 27.31 -16.70
C SER A 10 -19.63 26.29 -15.61
N ASP A 11 -20.87 26.19 -15.18
CA ASP A 11 -21.41 25.15 -14.29
C ASP A 11 -21.79 23.90 -15.13
N MET A 12 -20.85 23.48 -16.00
CA MET A 12 -21.02 22.21 -16.71
C MET A 12 -20.70 21.06 -15.74
N PRO A 13 -21.57 20.04 -15.69
CA PRO A 13 -21.25 18.82 -14.93
C PRO A 13 -19.94 18.25 -15.44
N LEU A 14 -19.03 17.96 -14.51
CA LEU A 14 -17.74 17.32 -14.80
C LEU A 14 -18.01 15.95 -15.44
N THR A 15 -17.32 15.66 -16.53
CA THR A 15 -17.17 14.26 -16.94
C THR A 15 -16.47 13.49 -15.84
N GLU A 16 -16.76 12.19 -15.68
CA GLU A 16 -16.19 11.36 -14.62
C GLU A 16 -14.64 11.46 -14.59
N THR A 17 -14.00 11.37 -15.76
CA THR A 17 -12.54 11.51 -15.91
C THR A 17 -11.99 12.86 -15.38
N VAL A 18 -12.71 13.95 -15.61
CA VAL A 18 -12.29 15.28 -15.11
C VAL A 18 -12.50 15.38 -13.61
N ARG A 19 -13.57 14.76 -13.09
CA ARG A 19 -13.84 14.66 -11.66
C ARG A 19 -12.74 13.89 -10.93
N GLU A 20 -12.37 12.72 -11.44
CA GLU A 20 -11.29 11.89 -10.87
C GLU A 20 -9.94 12.61 -10.87
N ALA A 21 -9.57 13.25 -11.99
CA ALA A 21 -8.34 14.02 -12.08
C ALA A 21 -8.30 15.21 -11.10
N GLU A 22 -9.46 15.85 -10.85
CA GLU A 22 -9.56 16.95 -9.88
C GLU A 22 -9.48 16.42 -8.44
N ARG A 23 -10.11 15.27 -8.14
CA ARG A 23 -9.98 14.58 -6.85
C ARG A 23 -8.53 14.21 -6.56
N GLU A 24 -7.85 13.60 -7.51
CA GLU A 24 -6.43 13.23 -7.38
C GLU A 24 -5.53 14.46 -7.18
N ARG A 25 -5.80 15.56 -7.87
CA ARG A 25 -5.09 16.83 -7.68
C ARG A 25 -5.23 17.35 -6.25
N ILE A 26 -6.46 17.33 -5.71
CA ILE A 26 -6.73 17.77 -4.33
C ILE A 26 -6.06 16.80 -3.34
N ALA A 27 -6.16 15.49 -3.55
CA ALA A 27 -5.52 14.49 -2.69
C ALA A 27 -3.99 14.70 -2.62
N ARG A 28 -3.33 14.96 -3.77
CA ARG A 28 -1.89 15.32 -3.79
C ARG A 28 -1.61 16.61 -3.02
N HIS A 29 -2.44 17.62 -3.19
CA HIS A 29 -2.29 18.87 -2.44
C HIS A 29 -2.46 18.67 -0.93
N VAL A 30 -3.38 17.80 -0.49
CA VAL A 30 -3.51 17.45 0.94
C VAL A 30 -2.25 16.73 1.44
N LEU A 31 -1.65 15.84 0.64
CA LEU A 31 -0.37 15.21 0.99
C LEU A 31 0.77 16.23 1.15
N ASP A 32 0.81 17.25 0.28
CA ASP A 32 1.76 18.36 0.40
C ASP A 32 1.52 19.17 1.68
N LEU A 33 0.26 19.44 2.04
CA LEU A 33 -0.08 20.11 3.29
C LEU A 33 0.29 19.28 4.53
N VAL A 34 0.12 17.95 4.50
CA VAL A 34 0.61 17.06 5.56
C VAL A 34 2.12 17.18 5.71
N LYS A 35 2.86 17.23 4.59
CA LYS A 35 4.31 17.42 4.58
C LYS A 35 4.72 18.76 5.19
N GLU A 36 4.03 19.85 4.82
CA GLU A 36 4.35 21.20 5.31
C GLU A 36 4.01 21.39 6.79
N ARG A 37 2.94 20.77 7.27
CA ARG A 37 2.42 20.96 8.64
C ARG A 37 2.92 19.92 9.62
N GLY A 38 3.29 18.74 9.16
CA GLY A 38 3.67 17.61 10.01
C GLY A 38 2.52 17.01 10.82
N GLU A 39 1.28 17.27 10.39
CA GLU A 39 0.06 16.81 11.05
C GLU A 39 -1.06 16.52 10.05
N GLU A 40 -2.08 15.78 10.50
CA GLU A 40 -3.29 15.53 9.74
C GLU A 40 -3.99 16.84 9.33
N VAL A 41 -4.47 16.91 8.09
CA VAL A 41 -5.14 18.10 7.54
C VAL A 41 -6.64 18.00 7.73
N PRO A 42 -7.26 18.85 8.58
CA PRO A 42 -8.70 18.85 8.77
C PRO A 42 -9.47 19.22 7.50
N TRP A 43 -10.69 18.72 7.37
CA TRP A 43 -11.61 19.02 6.25
C TRP A 43 -11.70 20.52 5.89
N SER A 44 -11.86 21.37 6.90
CA SER A 44 -12.00 22.82 6.71
C SER A 44 -10.73 23.45 6.12
N VAL A 45 -9.57 22.93 6.48
CA VAL A 45 -8.26 23.37 5.96
C VAL A 45 -8.07 22.87 4.54
N ALA A 46 -8.32 21.60 4.27
CA ALA A 46 -8.26 21.03 2.92
C ALA A 46 -9.16 21.80 1.95
N MET A 47 -10.39 22.13 2.37
CA MET A 47 -11.32 22.91 1.58
C MET A 47 -10.81 24.35 1.34
N ALA A 48 -10.31 25.04 2.35
CA ALA A 48 -9.82 26.42 2.25
C ALA A 48 -8.59 26.52 1.33
N GLU A 49 -7.66 25.56 1.43
CA GLU A 49 -6.41 25.55 0.67
C GLU A 49 -6.55 24.93 -0.73
N SER A 50 -7.69 24.27 -1.04
CA SER A 50 -7.93 23.60 -2.33
C SER A 50 -7.90 24.51 -3.56
N GLY A 51 -8.10 25.82 -3.34
CA GLY A 51 -8.31 26.82 -4.40
C GLY A 51 -9.69 26.74 -5.07
N LEU A 52 -10.60 25.90 -4.54
CA LEU A 52 -11.96 25.72 -5.06
C LEU A 52 -12.98 26.54 -4.26
N THR A 53 -14.15 26.80 -4.87
CA THR A 53 -15.29 27.24 -4.09
C THR A 53 -15.79 26.11 -3.20
N ARG A 54 -16.42 26.44 -2.08
CA ARG A 54 -17.01 25.45 -1.16
C ARG A 54 -17.94 24.48 -1.91
N ALA A 55 -18.85 25.00 -2.72
CA ALA A 55 -19.78 24.16 -3.48
C ALA A 55 -19.07 23.20 -4.44
N ARG A 56 -17.95 23.63 -5.05
CA ARG A 56 -17.16 22.77 -5.94
C ARG A 56 -16.43 21.68 -5.18
N PHE A 57 -15.85 22.01 -4.02
CA PHE A 57 -15.16 21.05 -3.16
C PHE A 57 -16.14 19.99 -2.62
N GLU A 58 -17.32 20.41 -2.11
CA GLU A 58 -18.38 19.52 -1.63
C GLU A 58 -19.03 18.68 -2.75
N ALA A 59 -18.92 19.11 -4.01
CA ALA A 59 -19.34 18.29 -5.15
C ALA A 59 -18.31 17.22 -5.53
N LEU A 60 -17.03 17.39 -5.14
CA LEU A 60 -15.96 16.41 -5.35
C LEU A 60 -15.89 15.37 -4.24
N PHE A 61 -16.08 15.81 -3.01
CA PHE A 61 -15.97 14.98 -1.81
C PHE A 61 -17.23 15.13 -0.97
N ALA A 62 -17.83 13.99 -0.61
CA ALA A 62 -19.06 13.97 0.19
C ALA A 62 -18.79 14.39 1.64
N ASP A 63 -17.66 13.96 2.20
CA ASP A 63 -17.24 14.18 3.57
C ASP A 63 -15.72 14.00 3.71
N TYR A 64 -15.24 14.09 4.96
CA TYR A 64 -13.82 13.87 5.29
C TYR A 64 -13.36 12.45 4.93
N ASP A 65 -14.21 11.47 5.10
CA ASP A 65 -13.92 10.08 4.84
C ASP A 65 -13.66 9.83 3.35
N ASP A 66 -14.48 10.44 2.48
CA ASP A 66 -14.29 10.37 1.01
C ASP A 66 -13.01 11.11 0.56
N LEU A 67 -12.64 12.19 1.23
CA LEU A 67 -11.35 12.87 1.01
C LEU A 67 -10.18 11.99 1.47
N PHE A 68 -10.29 11.38 2.65
CA PHE A 68 -9.27 10.46 3.17
C PHE A 68 -9.04 9.29 2.21
N ASP A 69 -10.11 8.68 1.68
CA ASP A 69 -10.00 7.58 0.72
C ASP A 69 -9.22 8.01 -0.54
N ALA A 70 -9.47 9.22 -1.06
CA ALA A 70 -8.73 9.75 -2.21
C ALA A 70 -7.24 10.02 -1.86
N VAL A 71 -6.94 10.51 -0.66
CA VAL A 71 -5.57 10.72 -0.16
C VAL A 71 -4.85 9.39 0.00
N ALA A 72 -5.49 8.41 0.64
CA ALA A 72 -4.93 7.07 0.82
C ALA A 72 -4.67 6.37 -0.51
N GLN A 73 -5.61 6.44 -1.45
CA GLN A 73 -5.46 5.91 -2.81
C GLN A 73 -4.27 6.55 -3.52
N THR A 74 -4.14 7.87 -3.47
CA THR A 74 -3.03 8.61 -4.08
C THR A 74 -1.68 8.21 -3.45
N TRP A 75 -1.64 8.06 -2.13
CA TRP A 75 -0.44 7.62 -1.42
C TRP A 75 -0.05 6.18 -1.76
N LEU A 76 -1.01 5.29 -1.89
CA LEU A 76 -0.78 3.87 -2.13
C LEU A 76 -0.63 3.51 -3.62
N ALA A 77 -1.02 4.39 -4.55
CA ALA A 77 -0.98 4.14 -5.99
C ALA A 77 0.38 3.62 -6.51
N PRO A 78 1.56 4.17 -6.10
CA PRO A 78 2.84 3.62 -6.54
C PRO A 78 3.11 2.20 -6.03
N HIS A 79 2.58 1.82 -4.86
CA HIS A 79 2.70 0.45 -4.35
C HIS A 79 1.82 -0.52 -5.14
N MET A 80 0.60 -0.11 -5.51
CA MET A 80 -0.28 -0.92 -6.36
C MET A 80 0.33 -1.12 -7.74
N ALA A 81 0.82 -0.05 -8.36
CA ALA A 81 1.44 -0.13 -9.69
C ALA A 81 2.61 -1.11 -9.76
N VAL A 82 3.51 -1.11 -8.75
CA VAL A 82 4.63 -2.06 -8.74
C VAL A 82 4.20 -3.51 -8.47
N MET A 83 3.12 -3.72 -7.73
CA MET A 83 2.56 -5.08 -7.54
C MET A 83 2.01 -5.62 -8.86
N GLU A 84 1.22 -4.84 -9.58
CA GLU A 84 0.66 -5.20 -10.90
C GLU A 84 1.76 -5.45 -11.94
N GLU A 85 2.80 -4.59 -11.96
CA GLU A 85 3.94 -4.76 -12.87
C GLU A 85 4.69 -6.06 -12.58
N VAL A 86 4.92 -6.39 -11.32
CA VAL A 86 5.59 -7.64 -10.93
C VAL A 86 4.74 -8.85 -11.29
N LEU A 87 3.44 -8.81 -10.99
CA LEU A 87 2.53 -9.90 -11.30
C LEU A 87 2.49 -10.20 -12.80
N SER A 88 2.44 -9.17 -13.65
CA SER A 88 2.43 -9.30 -15.11
C SER A 88 3.79 -9.62 -15.74
N SER A 89 4.88 -9.63 -14.95
CA SER A 89 6.23 -9.90 -15.45
C SER A 89 6.47 -11.38 -15.76
N ASN A 90 7.45 -11.68 -16.60
CA ASN A 90 7.90 -13.05 -16.90
C ASN A 90 9.07 -13.50 -16.00
N LEU A 91 9.17 -12.98 -14.78
CA LEU A 91 10.20 -13.39 -13.84
C LEU A 91 9.90 -14.77 -13.25
N PRO A 92 10.91 -15.60 -12.90
CA PRO A 92 10.69 -16.84 -12.16
C PRO A 92 9.99 -16.56 -10.81
N PRO A 93 9.18 -17.49 -10.24
CA PRO A 93 8.37 -17.26 -9.05
C PRO A 93 9.13 -16.70 -7.87
N GLN A 94 10.30 -17.26 -7.54
CA GLN A 94 11.13 -16.78 -6.45
C GLN A 94 11.58 -15.33 -6.68
N ARG A 95 11.94 -14.97 -7.91
CA ARG A 95 12.33 -13.60 -8.25
C ARG A 95 11.13 -12.65 -8.24
N LYS A 96 9.96 -13.08 -8.72
CA LYS A 96 8.71 -12.33 -8.61
C LYS A 96 8.37 -12.02 -7.15
N MET A 97 8.39 -13.04 -6.29
CA MET A 97 8.12 -12.88 -4.85
C MET A 97 9.06 -11.85 -4.21
N TYR A 98 10.37 -11.96 -4.51
CA TYR A 98 11.34 -10.99 -4.03
C TYR A 98 11.05 -9.57 -4.53
N GLU A 99 10.81 -9.37 -5.84
CA GLU A 99 10.52 -8.05 -6.41
C GLU A 99 9.21 -7.46 -5.90
N PHE A 100 8.21 -8.31 -5.63
CA PHE A 100 6.93 -7.89 -5.05
C PHE A 100 7.10 -7.21 -3.68
N PHE A 101 7.92 -7.76 -2.82
CA PHE A 101 8.22 -7.14 -1.51
C PHE A 101 9.26 -6.04 -1.62
N ARG A 102 10.33 -6.25 -2.39
CA ARG A 102 11.44 -5.31 -2.51
C ARG A 102 11.01 -3.96 -3.04
N ARG A 103 10.25 -3.92 -4.15
CA ARG A 103 9.87 -2.66 -4.77
C ARG A 103 8.97 -1.82 -3.86
N ARG A 104 8.04 -2.45 -3.16
CA ARG A 104 7.19 -1.79 -2.15
C ARG A 104 8.02 -1.26 -0.99
N PHE A 105 8.93 -2.06 -0.46
CA PHE A 105 9.85 -1.65 0.60
C PHE A 105 10.71 -0.46 0.20
N VAL A 106 11.27 -0.46 -1.01
CA VAL A 106 12.11 0.64 -1.52
C VAL A 106 11.32 1.95 -1.63
N ILE A 107 10.06 1.90 -2.11
CA ILE A 107 9.19 3.08 -2.14
C ILE A 107 8.97 3.62 -0.72
N SER A 108 8.60 2.78 0.22
CA SER A 108 8.36 3.19 1.61
C SER A 108 9.63 3.73 2.27
N GLN A 109 10.78 3.06 2.05
CA GLN A 109 12.07 3.50 2.59
C GLN A 109 12.51 4.86 2.00
N ALA A 110 12.29 5.09 0.70
CA ALA A 110 12.61 6.35 0.06
C ALA A 110 11.77 7.49 0.65
N ARG A 111 10.47 7.28 0.80
CA ARG A 111 9.56 8.26 1.43
C ARG A 111 9.93 8.56 2.87
N PHE A 112 10.20 7.53 3.67
CA PHE A 112 10.62 7.70 5.05
C PHE A 112 11.93 8.49 5.16
N ARG A 113 12.89 8.26 4.25
CA ARG A 113 14.17 9.01 4.23
C ARG A 113 13.99 10.45 3.74
N GLU A 114 13.10 10.68 2.79
CA GLU A 114 12.81 12.02 2.28
C GLU A 114 12.15 12.89 3.33
N ASP A 115 11.10 12.38 3.96
CA ASP A 115 10.35 13.09 4.99
C ASP A 115 9.78 12.12 6.05
N PRO A 116 10.54 11.88 7.14
CA PRO A 116 10.11 11.01 8.22
C PRO A 116 8.81 11.46 8.90
N VAL A 117 8.59 12.77 9.01
CA VAL A 117 7.41 13.33 9.67
C VAL A 117 6.17 13.07 8.84
N GLN A 118 6.19 13.42 7.55
CA GLN A 118 5.08 13.13 6.63
C GLN A 118 4.77 11.63 6.61
N PHE A 119 5.81 10.80 6.47
CA PHE A 119 5.63 9.33 6.42
C PHE A 119 4.94 8.82 7.70
N THR A 120 5.43 9.24 8.87
CA THR A 120 4.86 8.82 10.15
C THR A 120 3.41 9.29 10.30
N THR A 121 3.13 10.55 10.00
CA THR A 121 1.77 11.11 10.04
C THR A 121 0.80 10.31 9.16
N ILE A 122 1.18 10.01 7.90
CA ILE A 122 0.33 9.23 6.99
C ILE A 122 0.12 7.80 7.52
N CYS A 123 1.13 7.19 8.11
CA CYS A 123 0.99 5.85 8.71
C CYS A 123 0.05 5.86 9.92
N GLU A 124 0.13 6.88 10.78
CA GLU A 124 -0.77 7.07 11.92
C GLU A 124 -2.22 7.29 11.47
N MET A 125 -2.42 8.13 10.43
CA MET A 125 -3.74 8.34 9.81
C MET A 125 -4.31 7.01 9.27
N GLY A 126 -3.50 6.20 8.59
CA GLY A 126 -3.89 4.88 8.10
C GLY A 126 -4.23 3.92 9.23
N ALA A 127 -3.43 3.89 10.31
CA ALA A 127 -3.67 3.07 11.49
C ALA A 127 -4.97 3.45 12.22
N ALA A 128 -5.28 4.74 12.29
CA ALA A 128 -6.54 5.24 12.87
C ALA A 128 -7.77 4.90 12.01
N ASN A 129 -7.58 4.62 10.70
CA ASN A 129 -8.63 4.35 9.72
C ASN A 129 -8.46 2.98 9.03
N LEU A 130 -8.13 1.93 9.79
CA LEU A 130 -7.81 0.60 9.27
C LEU A 130 -8.85 0.03 8.32
N GLU A 131 -10.15 0.22 8.60
CA GLU A 131 -11.23 -0.28 7.75
C GLU A 131 -11.20 0.34 6.34
N ARG A 132 -10.72 1.58 6.21
CA ARG A 132 -10.63 2.29 4.94
C ARG A 132 -9.42 1.85 4.11
N VAL A 133 -8.31 1.50 4.77
CA VAL A 133 -7.11 1.00 4.08
C VAL A 133 -7.14 -0.51 3.87
N ARG A 134 -8.17 -1.21 4.40
CA ARG A 134 -8.33 -2.66 4.28
C ARG A 134 -8.34 -3.12 2.83
N SER A 135 -9.01 -2.42 1.94
CA SER A 135 -9.09 -2.77 0.52
C SER A 135 -7.70 -2.85 -0.15
N TYR A 136 -6.75 -2.03 0.29
CA TYR A 136 -5.36 -2.12 -0.17
C TYR A 136 -4.67 -3.39 0.36
N VAL A 137 -4.90 -3.74 1.62
CA VAL A 137 -4.34 -4.97 2.21
C VAL A 137 -4.90 -6.19 1.51
N ASP A 138 -6.23 -6.24 1.33
CA ASP A 138 -6.92 -7.33 0.64
C ASP A 138 -6.44 -7.48 -0.83
N LEU A 139 -6.18 -6.36 -1.52
CA LEU A 139 -5.61 -6.38 -2.87
C LEU A 139 -4.17 -6.92 -2.88
N ALA A 140 -3.35 -6.51 -1.91
CA ALA A 140 -1.98 -7.01 -1.79
C ALA A 140 -1.94 -8.51 -1.48
N ASP A 141 -2.83 -8.98 -0.61
CA ASP A 141 -2.99 -10.41 -0.31
C ASP A 141 -3.50 -11.19 -1.52
N HIS A 142 -4.45 -10.64 -2.28
CA HIS A 142 -4.93 -11.24 -3.53
C HIS A 142 -3.78 -11.45 -4.53
N TYR A 143 -2.98 -10.42 -4.80
CA TYR A 143 -1.81 -10.55 -5.69
C TYR A 143 -0.76 -11.52 -5.16
N LEU A 144 -0.57 -11.56 -3.84
CA LEU A 144 0.35 -12.52 -3.23
C LEU A 144 -0.16 -13.97 -3.39
N CYS A 145 -1.48 -14.20 -3.27
CA CYS A 145 -2.09 -15.50 -3.56
C CYS A 145 -1.86 -15.94 -5.02
N GLU A 146 -1.95 -15.02 -5.99
CA GLU A 146 -1.63 -15.34 -7.39
C GLU A 146 -0.16 -15.75 -7.55
N LEU A 147 0.78 -15.04 -6.92
CA LEU A 147 2.20 -15.40 -6.93
C LEU A 147 2.48 -16.74 -6.26
N ILE A 148 1.76 -17.06 -5.18
CA ILE A 148 1.85 -18.37 -4.52
C ILE A 148 1.32 -19.47 -5.46
N ALA A 149 0.19 -19.25 -6.11
CA ALA A 149 -0.36 -20.21 -7.07
C ALA A 149 0.57 -20.45 -8.28
N GLU A 150 1.20 -19.40 -8.82
CA GLU A 150 2.24 -19.53 -9.84
C GLU A 150 3.43 -20.36 -9.34
N ALA A 151 3.92 -20.11 -8.12
CA ALA A 151 4.99 -20.87 -7.53
C ALA A 151 4.63 -22.33 -7.31
N GLN A 152 3.39 -22.62 -6.89
CA GLN A 152 2.89 -23.99 -6.75
C GLN A 152 2.83 -24.73 -8.08
N ALA A 153 2.44 -24.05 -9.16
CA ALA A 153 2.43 -24.62 -10.50
C ALA A 153 3.83 -25.04 -10.99
N GLU A 154 4.89 -24.42 -10.47
CA GLU A 154 6.29 -24.78 -10.71
C GLU A 154 6.87 -25.77 -9.66
N GLY A 155 6.04 -26.26 -8.72
CA GLY A 155 6.43 -27.28 -7.73
C GLY A 155 6.94 -26.72 -6.41
N PHE A 156 6.92 -25.39 -6.19
CA PHE A 156 7.21 -24.81 -4.89
C PHE A 156 5.96 -24.87 -3.99
N PHE A 157 6.14 -24.90 -2.70
CA PHE A 157 5.06 -24.88 -1.69
C PHE A 157 3.98 -25.98 -1.87
N ALA A 158 4.33 -27.09 -2.51
CA ALA A 158 3.40 -28.13 -2.96
C ALA A 158 2.63 -28.84 -1.81
N GLY A 159 3.06 -28.68 -0.58
CA GLY A 159 2.42 -29.28 0.62
C GLY A 159 1.54 -28.33 1.41
N LEU A 160 1.35 -27.09 0.95
CA LEU A 160 0.61 -26.05 1.68
C LEU A 160 -0.63 -25.64 0.91
N GLU A 161 -1.71 -25.39 1.63
CA GLU A 161 -2.84 -24.63 1.10
C GLU A 161 -2.44 -23.16 0.88
N ILE A 162 -3.04 -22.47 -0.11
CA ILE A 162 -2.67 -21.08 -0.46
C ILE A 162 -2.80 -20.15 0.75
N ASP A 163 -3.87 -20.27 1.54
CA ASP A 163 -4.10 -19.42 2.71
C ASP A 163 -3.05 -19.65 3.81
N GLU A 164 -2.59 -20.89 3.98
CA GLU A 164 -1.53 -21.22 4.93
C GLU A 164 -0.19 -20.63 4.46
N ALA A 165 0.16 -20.78 3.19
CA ALA A 165 1.34 -20.19 2.60
C ALA A 165 1.30 -18.66 2.69
N LEU A 166 0.17 -18.03 2.38
CA LEU A 166 -0.05 -16.58 2.51
C LEU A 166 0.23 -16.10 3.94
N SER A 167 -0.36 -16.79 4.93
CA SER A 167 -0.19 -16.44 6.34
C SER A 167 1.27 -16.53 6.78
N LEU A 168 1.96 -17.62 6.45
CA LEU A 168 3.36 -17.82 6.80
C LEU A 168 4.27 -16.79 6.13
N ILE A 169 4.08 -16.55 4.83
CA ILE A 169 4.86 -15.58 4.06
C ILE A 169 4.68 -14.17 4.63
N ASN A 170 3.43 -13.72 4.86
CA ASN A 170 3.17 -12.41 5.44
C ASN A 170 3.83 -12.23 6.82
N GLN A 171 3.83 -13.25 7.66
CA GLN A 171 4.52 -13.21 8.95
C GLN A 171 6.05 -13.10 8.81
N MET A 172 6.64 -13.84 7.86
CA MET A 172 8.09 -13.80 7.63
C MET A 172 8.59 -12.46 7.10
N VAL A 173 7.78 -11.74 6.31
CA VAL A 173 8.14 -10.44 5.71
C VAL A 173 7.54 -9.24 6.43
N SER A 174 6.84 -9.42 7.54
CA SER A 174 6.08 -8.37 8.24
C SER A 174 6.89 -7.09 8.47
N ASN A 175 8.16 -7.20 8.85
CA ASN A 175 9.05 -6.06 9.03
C ASN A 175 9.35 -5.26 7.74
N TYR A 176 9.08 -5.82 6.56
CA TYR A 176 9.26 -5.16 5.26
C TYR A 176 7.97 -4.63 4.67
N THR A 177 6.82 -5.02 5.23
CA THR A 177 5.49 -4.65 4.73
C THR A 177 4.73 -3.73 5.67
N LEU A 178 5.03 -3.76 6.98
CA LEU A 178 4.43 -2.90 7.97
C LEU A 178 5.19 -1.57 8.06
N PRO A 179 4.52 -0.41 7.92
CA PRO A 179 5.16 0.90 7.96
C PRO A 179 5.93 1.17 9.26
N ASP A 180 5.38 0.76 10.40
CA ASP A 180 6.00 0.95 11.72
C ASP A 180 7.41 0.36 11.82
N ALA A 181 7.67 -0.74 11.11
CA ALA A 181 8.99 -1.33 11.11
C ALA A 181 10.06 -0.39 10.54
N LEU A 182 9.74 0.43 9.52
CA LEU A 182 10.65 1.45 9.02
C LEU A 182 10.93 2.54 10.05
N ILE A 183 9.94 2.93 10.83
CA ILE A 183 10.07 3.96 11.87
C ILE A 183 10.99 3.47 13.01
N TYR A 184 10.81 2.22 13.46
CA TYR A 184 11.50 1.72 14.65
C TYR A 184 12.81 0.97 14.37
N ILE A 185 12.92 0.30 13.23
CA ILE A 185 14.08 -0.57 12.90
C ILE A 185 14.58 -0.41 11.47
N GLY A 186 14.22 0.68 10.78
CA GLY A 186 14.54 0.91 9.37
C GLY A 186 16.04 0.83 9.04
N ASP A 187 16.90 1.20 9.99
CA ASP A 187 18.37 1.07 9.89
C ASP A 187 18.84 -0.40 9.81
N LYS A 188 18.04 -1.34 10.32
CA LYS A 188 18.33 -2.78 10.32
C LYS A 188 17.76 -3.51 9.10
N LEU A 189 16.87 -2.87 8.35
CA LEU A 189 16.22 -3.43 7.17
C LEU A 189 17.02 -3.11 5.90
N ASN A 190 17.23 -4.11 5.05
CA ASN A 190 17.84 -3.90 3.74
C ASN A 190 17.43 -5.00 2.75
N GLU A 191 17.65 -4.72 1.47
CA GLU A 191 17.27 -5.61 0.37
C GLU A 191 17.98 -6.97 0.41
N GLN A 192 19.23 -7.05 0.91
CA GLN A 192 19.97 -8.33 1.01
C GLN A 192 19.35 -9.26 2.06
N LYS A 193 18.92 -8.72 3.20
CA LYS A 193 18.22 -9.51 4.22
C LYS A 193 16.86 -9.99 3.71
N LEU A 194 16.11 -9.12 3.00
CA LEU A 194 14.86 -9.50 2.37
C LEU A 194 15.07 -10.62 1.36
N ALA A 195 16.09 -10.53 0.51
CA ALA A 195 16.42 -11.60 -0.43
C ALA A 195 16.67 -12.94 0.27
N ARG A 196 17.44 -12.92 1.37
CA ARG A 196 17.68 -14.13 2.17
C ARG A 196 16.43 -14.69 2.83
N ILE A 197 15.51 -13.83 3.28
CA ILE A 197 14.21 -14.26 3.81
C ILE A 197 13.42 -14.97 2.71
N VAL A 198 13.34 -14.38 1.50
CA VAL A 198 12.64 -15.00 0.36
C VAL A 198 13.30 -16.34 -0.01
N ASP A 199 14.62 -16.40 -0.11
CA ASP A 199 15.34 -17.66 -0.37
C ASP A 199 15.00 -18.73 0.69
N THR A 200 14.99 -18.33 1.96
CA THR A 200 14.67 -19.23 3.09
C THR A 200 13.21 -19.71 3.02
N MET A 201 12.25 -18.82 2.63
CA MET A 201 10.86 -19.20 2.42
C MET A 201 10.73 -20.28 1.34
N PHE A 202 11.36 -20.05 0.18
CA PHE A 202 11.31 -21.02 -0.92
C PHE A 202 11.93 -22.37 -0.55
N ILE A 203 13.02 -22.38 0.19
CA ILE A 203 13.65 -23.63 0.68
C ILE A 203 12.78 -24.28 1.76
N GLY A 204 12.38 -23.52 2.77
CA GLY A 204 11.71 -24.05 3.96
C GLY A 204 10.26 -24.48 3.72
N LEU A 205 9.52 -23.72 2.90
CA LEU A 205 8.11 -24.01 2.60
C LEU A 205 7.94 -24.99 1.43
N SER A 206 8.99 -25.22 0.62
CA SER A 206 8.98 -26.21 -0.47
C SER A 206 9.57 -27.56 -0.07
N GLY A 207 10.08 -27.69 1.14
CA GLY A 207 10.52 -28.98 1.68
C GLY A 207 9.36 -29.98 1.66
N GLU A 208 9.64 -31.24 1.35
CA GLU A 208 8.62 -32.28 1.37
C GLU A 208 7.80 -32.17 2.68
N ALA A 209 6.49 -32.38 2.62
CA ALA A 209 5.57 -32.45 3.76
C ALA A 209 5.89 -33.65 4.68
N GLY A 210 7.12 -33.93 4.85
CA GLY A 210 7.81 -34.92 5.65
C GLY A 210 9.07 -34.30 6.22
N VAL A 211 8.95 -33.14 6.87
CA VAL A 211 9.91 -32.87 7.94
C VAL A 211 9.73 -34.04 8.88
N ASP A 212 10.73 -34.90 8.92
CA ASP A 212 10.82 -36.03 9.85
C ASP A 212 10.10 -35.71 11.17
N ALA A 213 9.47 -36.71 11.80
CA ALA A 213 8.80 -36.64 13.10
C ALA A 213 9.61 -35.95 14.22
N SER A 214 10.80 -35.44 13.92
CA SER A 214 11.72 -34.66 14.75
C SER A 214 11.56 -33.14 14.63
N GLY A 215 10.78 -32.61 13.67
CA GLY A 215 10.54 -31.16 13.51
C GLY A 215 9.69 -30.56 14.63
N VAL A 216 9.77 -29.23 14.80
CA VAL A 216 9.02 -28.49 15.83
C VAL A 216 7.50 -28.71 15.68
N ASN A 217 7.01 -28.89 14.43
CA ASN A 217 5.60 -29.23 14.16
C ASN A 217 5.15 -30.57 14.72
N SER A 218 6.08 -31.46 15.12
CA SER A 218 5.76 -32.72 15.81
C SER A 218 5.49 -32.53 17.31
N LEU A 219 5.79 -31.35 17.86
CA LEU A 219 5.50 -31.03 19.26
C LEU A 219 3.98 -30.82 19.41
N ARG A 220 3.29 -31.82 19.98
CA ARG A 220 1.90 -31.66 20.38
C ARG A 220 1.85 -30.63 21.49
N VAL A 221 1.12 -29.51 21.24
CA VAL A 221 0.74 -28.60 22.31
C VAL A 221 -0.17 -29.42 23.24
N ALA A 222 0.30 -29.67 24.47
CA ALA A 222 -0.52 -30.29 25.50
C ALA A 222 -1.69 -29.34 25.79
N SER A 223 -2.90 -29.76 25.46
CA SER A 223 -4.16 -29.06 25.73
C SER A 223 -4.54 -29.21 27.21
#